data_c41ae76e0d1d4a78177109d3705ca11e
#
_entry.id   c41ae76e0d1d4a78177109d3705ca11e
#
_cell.length_a   1.000
_cell.length_b   1.000
_cell.length_c   1.000
_cell.angle_alpha   90.00
_cell.angle_beta   90.00
_cell.angle_gamma   90.00
#
_symmetry.space_group_name_H-M   'P 1'
#
loop_
_entity.id
_entity.type
_entity.pdbx_description
1 polymer ?
#
loop_
_entity_poly.entity_id
_entity_poly.type
_entity_poly.pdbx_seq_one_letter_code
_entity_poly.pdbx_strand_id
1 'polypeptide(L)'
;MGEVHLRLKNYESAKACFDQCSDQGAIAKSLECLFFMKNFKKFENVLDTLVITDPTNIRVAAISAFAAHQRDKKDIYPFCGDPLKLIQFSNLKSHVPYPKRYIANILDEMNKKDMSWQPQNKTTKVGFQTTGNIFDRSNNTIASLEKIILKELDLYFKKFQSSNSVLFNKWPQEKILNGWFVRMFKNGHQSSHIHASGWVSGVLYLKTVQSPSKNEGAIEFSLQGYNYPITRDDYPKKLYQPIDGEIVLFPSSLFHRTIPVIKDVERSVIAFDLQPG
;
A
#
# COMPACT_ATOMS: atom_id res chain seq x y z
N MET A 1 -22.62 -7.74 -7.09
CA MET A 1 -22.58 -8.87 -8.06
C MET A 1 -21.21 -8.96 -8.77
N GLY A 2 -20.63 -7.87 -9.28
CA GLY A 2 -19.33 -7.89 -9.99
C GLY A 2 -18.19 -8.55 -9.24
N GLU A 3 -18.06 -8.31 -7.92
CA GLU A 3 -17.06 -8.95 -7.06
C GLU A 3 -17.23 -10.47 -6.97
N VAL A 4 -18.46 -10.96 -6.95
CA VAL A 4 -18.74 -12.42 -6.92
C VAL A 4 -18.29 -13.05 -8.23
N HIS A 5 -18.65 -12.46 -9.36
CA HIS A 5 -18.22 -12.94 -10.67
C HIS A 5 -16.68 -12.90 -10.82
N LEU A 6 -16.03 -11.83 -10.33
CA LEU A 6 -14.57 -11.71 -10.36
C LEU A 6 -13.90 -12.85 -9.54
N ARG A 7 -14.39 -13.15 -8.35
CA ARG A 7 -13.90 -14.27 -7.52
C ARG A 7 -14.13 -15.64 -8.17
N LEU A 8 -15.23 -15.79 -8.90
CA LEU A 8 -15.55 -17.01 -9.66
C LEU A 8 -14.82 -17.07 -11.02
N LYS A 9 -13.98 -16.07 -11.35
CA LYS A 9 -13.26 -15.92 -12.62
C LYS A 9 -14.18 -15.79 -13.84
N ASN A 10 -15.43 -15.38 -13.64
CA ASN A 10 -16.38 -15.05 -14.70
C ASN A 10 -16.17 -13.59 -15.13
N TYR A 11 -15.07 -13.34 -15.85
CA TYR A 11 -14.56 -11.98 -16.10
C TYR A 11 -15.48 -11.14 -16.99
N GLU A 12 -16.16 -11.74 -17.98
CA GLU A 12 -17.15 -11.07 -18.81
C GLU A 12 -18.33 -10.53 -17.98
N SER A 13 -18.90 -11.39 -17.13
CA SER A 13 -20.02 -11.02 -16.24
C SER A 13 -19.56 -10.02 -15.18
N ALA A 14 -18.34 -10.17 -14.64
CA ALA A 14 -17.77 -9.22 -13.71
C ALA A 14 -17.65 -7.83 -14.36
N LYS A 15 -17.05 -7.78 -15.56
CA LYS A 15 -16.91 -6.54 -16.32
C LYS A 15 -18.25 -5.88 -16.60
N ALA A 16 -19.23 -6.64 -17.08
CA ALA A 16 -20.57 -6.11 -17.35
C ALA A 16 -21.22 -5.47 -16.11
N CYS A 17 -20.99 -6.03 -14.93
CA CYS A 17 -21.44 -5.43 -13.67
C CYS A 17 -20.68 -4.15 -13.32
N PHE A 18 -19.36 -4.14 -13.49
CA PHE A 18 -18.55 -2.96 -13.17
C PHE A 18 -18.79 -1.81 -14.14
N ASP A 19 -19.05 -2.08 -15.40
CA ASP A 19 -19.38 -1.07 -16.43
C ASP A 19 -20.67 -0.28 -16.13
N GLN A 20 -21.51 -0.78 -15.24
CA GLN A 20 -22.74 -0.09 -14.79
C GLN A 20 -22.46 0.89 -13.62
N CYS A 21 -21.23 0.96 -13.13
CA CYS A 21 -20.84 1.80 -12.01
C CYS A 21 -19.85 2.87 -12.49
N SER A 22 -19.94 4.06 -11.90
CA SER A 22 -19.07 5.19 -12.23
C SER A 22 -17.98 5.48 -11.18
N ASP A 23 -17.92 4.69 -10.10
CA ASP A 23 -16.89 4.87 -9.09
C ASP A 23 -15.52 4.37 -9.57
N GLN A 24 -14.45 5.00 -9.07
CA GLN A 24 -13.06 4.70 -9.47
C GLN A 24 -12.68 3.22 -9.27
N GLY A 25 -13.21 2.58 -8.23
CA GLY A 25 -12.95 1.17 -7.94
C GLY A 25 -13.55 0.25 -9.00
N ALA A 26 -14.78 0.51 -9.44
CA ALA A 26 -15.48 -0.25 -10.49
C ALA A 26 -14.80 -0.06 -11.86
N ILE A 27 -14.45 1.18 -12.21
CA ILE A 27 -13.72 1.50 -13.44
C ILE A 27 -12.41 0.70 -13.51
N ALA A 28 -11.62 0.71 -12.45
CA ALA A 28 -10.36 -0.02 -12.40
C ALA A 28 -10.58 -1.55 -12.52
N LYS A 29 -11.60 -2.11 -11.85
CA LYS A 29 -11.92 -3.54 -11.92
C LYS A 29 -12.44 -3.97 -13.29
N SER A 30 -13.18 -3.10 -13.97
CA SER A 30 -13.57 -3.32 -15.37
C SER A 30 -12.33 -3.42 -16.27
N LEU A 31 -11.35 -2.52 -16.10
CA LEU A 31 -10.08 -2.59 -16.80
C LEU A 31 -9.30 -3.88 -16.47
N GLU A 32 -9.23 -4.27 -15.20
CA GLU A 32 -8.61 -5.53 -14.76
C GLU A 32 -9.25 -6.76 -15.43
N CYS A 33 -10.58 -6.78 -15.58
CA CYS A 33 -11.27 -7.86 -16.28
C CYS A 33 -10.80 -8.01 -17.72
N LEU A 34 -10.55 -6.90 -18.44
CA LEU A 34 -9.98 -6.94 -19.79
C LEU A 34 -8.59 -7.58 -19.81
N PHE A 35 -7.77 -7.30 -18.79
CA PHE A 35 -6.46 -7.89 -18.66
C PHE A 35 -6.54 -9.40 -18.36
N PHE A 36 -7.42 -9.82 -17.44
CA PHE A 36 -7.68 -11.24 -17.14
C PHE A 36 -8.17 -12.02 -18.37
N MET A 37 -9.03 -11.42 -19.20
CA MET A 37 -9.51 -11.99 -20.45
C MET A 37 -8.48 -11.97 -21.61
N LYS A 38 -7.29 -11.40 -21.36
CA LYS A 38 -6.25 -11.17 -22.37
C LYS A 38 -6.74 -10.30 -23.56
N ASN A 39 -7.78 -9.50 -23.35
CA ASN A 39 -8.29 -8.57 -24.36
C ASN A 39 -7.47 -7.27 -24.36
N PHE A 40 -6.21 -7.39 -24.72
CA PHE A 40 -5.22 -6.32 -24.60
C PHE A 40 -5.53 -5.11 -25.50
N LYS A 41 -6.16 -5.30 -26.65
CA LYS A 41 -6.55 -4.19 -27.52
C LYS A 41 -7.60 -3.29 -26.84
N LYS A 42 -8.64 -3.89 -26.25
CA LYS A 42 -9.63 -3.12 -25.49
C LYS A 42 -9.04 -2.54 -24.22
N PHE A 43 -8.16 -3.27 -23.53
CA PHE A 43 -7.45 -2.79 -22.33
C PHE A 43 -6.68 -1.50 -22.66
N GLU A 44 -5.89 -1.48 -23.73
CA GLU A 44 -5.11 -0.31 -24.14
C GLU A 44 -6.02 0.87 -24.50
N ASN A 45 -7.06 0.66 -25.29
CA ASN A 45 -7.99 1.73 -25.66
C ASN A 45 -8.69 2.37 -24.43
N VAL A 46 -9.08 1.54 -23.44
CA VAL A 46 -9.68 2.06 -22.19
C VAL A 46 -8.63 2.78 -21.36
N LEU A 47 -7.40 2.23 -21.27
CA LEU A 47 -6.31 2.87 -20.55
C LEU A 47 -5.96 4.24 -21.14
N ASP A 48 -5.88 4.38 -22.47
CA ASP A 48 -5.66 5.66 -23.16
C ASP A 48 -6.71 6.72 -22.76
N THR A 49 -7.97 6.30 -22.62
CA THR A 49 -9.03 7.18 -22.13
C THR A 49 -8.80 7.58 -20.67
N LEU A 50 -8.45 6.62 -19.81
CA LEU A 50 -8.26 6.85 -18.37
C LEU A 50 -7.03 7.72 -18.08
N VAL A 51 -6.00 7.69 -18.90
CA VAL A 51 -4.87 8.63 -18.82
C VAL A 51 -5.33 10.08 -18.78
N ILE A 52 -6.41 10.41 -19.48
CA ILE A 52 -6.94 11.77 -19.59
C ILE A 52 -8.05 12.01 -18.57
N THR A 53 -8.99 11.08 -18.45
CA THR A 53 -10.24 11.29 -17.71
C THR A 53 -10.13 10.98 -16.21
N ASP A 54 -9.22 10.08 -15.82
CA ASP A 54 -9.04 9.65 -14.42
C ASP A 54 -7.56 9.35 -14.11
N PRO A 55 -6.63 10.34 -14.23
CA PRO A 55 -5.19 10.12 -14.08
C PRO A 55 -4.74 9.87 -12.63
N THR A 56 -5.66 9.88 -11.67
CA THR A 56 -5.39 9.75 -10.23
C THR A 56 -5.83 8.41 -9.64
N ASN A 57 -6.37 7.52 -10.44
CA ASN A 57 -6.86 6.23 -9.97
C ASN A 57 -5.72 5.28 -9.59
N ILE A 58 -5.56 5.08 -8.30
CA ILE A 58 -4.48 4.28 -7.71
C ILE A 58 -4.49 2.84 -8.22
N ARG A 59 -5.67 2.26 -8.40
CA ARG A 59 -5.82 0.87 -8.84
C ARG A 59 -5.53 0.72 -10.34
N VAL A 60 -5.90 1.72 -11.14
CA VAL A 60 -5.49 1.79 -12.56
C VAL A 60 -3.97 1.92 -12.68
N ALA A 61 -3.34 2.75 -11.85
CA ALA A 61 -1.88 2.87 -11.82
C ALA A 61 -1.19 1.52 -11.55
N ALA A 62 -1.72 0.74 -10.60
CA ALA A 62 -1.17 -0.57 -10.26
C ALA A 62 -1.26 -1.58 -11.42
N ILE A 63 -2.44 -1.73 -12.04
CA ILE A 63 -2.61 -2.67 -13.17
C ILE A 63 -1.88 -2.20 -14.42
N SER A 64 -1.79 -0.89 -14.68
CA SER A 64 -1.07 -0.33 -15.82
C SER A 64 0.42 -0.62 -15.74
N ALA A 65 1.05 -0.35 -14.60
CA ALA A 65 2.48 -0.64 -14.38
C ALA A 65 2.79 -2.14 -14.55
N PHE A 66 1.93 -3.03 -13.99
CA PHE A 66 2.10 -4.47 -14.16
C PHE A 66 1.90 -4.92 -15.62
N ALA A 67 0.83 -4.47 -16.27
CA ALA A 67 0.52 -4.82 -17.65
C ALA A 67 1.61 -4.35 -18.63
N ALA A 68 2.13 -3.14 -18.43
CA ALA A 68 3.24 -2.60 -19.22
C ALA A 68 4.47 -3.50 -19.13
N HIS A 69 4.86 -3.90 -17.91
CA HIS A 69 5.98 -4.83 -17.71
C HIS A 69 5.73 -6.20 -18.35
N GLN A 70 4.55 -6.81 -18.13
CA GLN A 70 4.21 -8.13 -18.67
C GLN A 70 4.20 -8.16 -20.20
N ARG A 71 4.02 -7.03 -20.84
CA ARG A 71 3.91 -6.88 -22.31
C ARG A 71 5.11 -6.19 -22.94
N ASP A 72 6.17 -5.95 -22.16
CA ASP A 72 7.38 -5.28 -22.61
C ASP A 72 7.09 -3.92 -23.25
N LYS A 73 6.21 -3.14 -22.62
CA LYS A 73 5.80 -1.81 -23.04
C LYS A 73 6.14 -0.77 -21.98
N LYS A 74 6.20 0.49 -22.39
CA LYS A 74 6.28 1.61 -21.46
C LYS A 74 4.92 1.77 -20.78
N ASP A 75 4.92 1.98 -19.45
CA ASP A 75 3.73 2.41 -18.74
C ASP A 75 3.36 3.84 -19.16
N ILE A 76 2.15 3.99 -19.69
CA ILE A 76 1.63 5.28 -20.16
C ILE A 76 0.79 5.99 -19.10
N TYR A 77 0.40 5.29 -18.02
CA TYR A 77 -0.45 5.88 -17.00
C TYR A 77 0.36 6.84 -16.12
N PRO A 78 -0.06 8.10 -15.98
CA PRO A 78 0.83 9.17 -15.52
C PRO A 78 0.99 9.28 -14.01
N PHE A 79 0.39 8.37 -13.22
CA PHE A 79 0.32 8.51 -11.76
C PHE A 79 1.71 8.60 -11.10
N CYS A 80 2.58 7.61 -11.27
CA CYS A 80 3.89 7.60 -10.61
C CYS A 80 5.05 7.02 -11.44
N GLY A 81 4.81 6.57 -12.68
CA GLY A 81 5.82 5.96 -13.54
C GLY A 81 6.41 4.68 -12.95
N ASP A 82 7.64 4.72 -12.43
CA ASP A 82 8.28 3.56 -11.77
C ASP A 82 8.09 3.64 -10.24
N PRO A 83 7.05 2.99 -9.67
CA PRO A 83 6.76 3.12 -8.24
C PRO A 83 7.83 2.52 -7.34
N LEU A 84 8.64 1.56 -7.83
CA LEU A 84 9.73 0.96 -7.06
C LEU A 84 10.90 1.93 -6.83
N LYS A 85 11.06 2.95 -7.66
CA LYS A 85 12.07 4.00 -7.46
C LYS A 85 11.65 5.05 -6.45
N LEU A 86 10.36 5.10 -6.12
CA LEU A 86 9.77 6.07 -5.20
C LEU A 86 9.64 5.52 -3.77
N ILE A 87 10.34 4.45 -3.42
CA ILE A 87 10.41 3.95 -2.04
C ILE A 87 11.45 4.77 -1.27
N GLN A 88 11.06 5.28 -0.10
CA GLN A 88 11.94 6.01 0.81
C GLN A 88 11.96 5.35 2.18
N PHE A 89 13.14 5.22 2.75
CA PHE A 89 13.37 4.77 4.12
C PHE A 89 13.92 5.92 4.97
N SER A 90 13.46 6.01 6.19
CA SER A 90 13.95 6.91 7.24
C SER A 90 13.85 6.23 8.61
N ASN A 91 14.16 6.95 9.69
CA ASN A 91 14.14 6.35 11.04
C ASN A 91 13.78 7.38 12.10
N LEU A 92 13.01 6.96 13.12
CA LEU A 92 12.63 7.77 14.27
C LEU A 92 13.80 8.46 14.99
N LYS A 93 15.01 7.87 14.93
CA LYS A 93 16.23 8.47 15.53
C LYS A 93 16.56 9.86 14.99
N SER A 94 16.07 10.21 13.80
CA SER A 94 16.23 11.55 13.21
C SER A 94 15.22 12.57 13.75
N HIS A 95 14.23 12.13 14.54
CA HIS A 95 13.14 12.96 15.02
C HIS A 95 13.06 13.05 16.54
N VAL A 96 13.49 11.99 17.24
CA VAL A 96 13.40 11.92 18.69
C VAL A 96 14.71 11.47 19.33
N PRO A 97 15.11 12.02 20.49
CA PRO A 97 16.39 11.69 21.13
C PRO A 97 16.43 10.28 21.70
N TYR A 98 15.27 9.72 22.10
CA TYR A 98 15.15 8.40 22.73
C TYR A 98 14.16 7.51 21.97
N PRO A 99 14.50 6.99 20.77
CA PRO A 99 13.56 6.24 19.91
C PRO A 99 12.96 5.02 20.59
N LYS A 100 13.75 4.24 21.34
CA LYS A 100 13.26 3.05 22.08
C LYS A 100 12.16 3.40 23.08
N ARG A 101 12.34 4.48 23.86
CA ARG A 101 11.34 4.96 24.82
C ARG A 101 10.09 5.46 24.11
N TYR A 102 10.28 6.15 22.99
CA TYR A 102 9.17 6.65 22.18
C TYR A 102 8.34 5.52 21.60
N ILE A 103 8.97 4.48 21.06
CA ILE A 103 8.31 3.24 20.59
C ILE A 103 7.53 2.57 21.74
N ALA A 104 8.12 2.44 22.93
CA ALA A 104 7.44 1.88 24.10
C ALA A 104 6.16 2.67 24.43
N ASN A 105 6.23 4.00 24.44
CA ASN A 105 5.06 4.85 24.69
C ASN A 105 3.97 4.66 23.62
N ILE A 106 4.35 4.52 22.34
CA ILE A 106 3.38 4.24 21.25
C ILE A 106 2.71 2.87 21.49
N LEU A 107 3.49 1.84 21.81
CA LEU A 107 2.96 0.49 22.08
C LEU A 107 2.00 0.49 23.28
N ASP A 108 2.31 1.23 24.34
CA ASP A 108 1.42 1.38 25.49
C ASP A 108 0.08 2.03 25.12
N GLU A 109 0.11 3.03 24.24
CA GLU A 109 -1.12 3.64 23.72
C GLU A 109 -1.91 2.69 22.80
N MET A 110 -1.23 1.94 21.96
CA MET A 110 -1.90 0.96 21.07
C MET A 110 -2.50 -0.21 21.84
N ASN A 111 -1.91 -0.59 22.98
CA ASN A 111 -2.46 -1.63 23.87
C ASN A 111 -3.81 -1.25 24.49
N LYS A 112 -4.15 0.04 24.54
CA LYS A 112 -5.43 0.56 25.05
C LYS A 112 -6.53 0.62 23.97
N LYS A 113 -6.19 0.40 22.71
CA LYS A 113 -7.12 0.47 21.57
C LYS A 113 -7.81 -0.85 21.32
N ASP A 114 -9.07 -0.79 20.87
CA ASP A 114 -9.78 -1.96 20.40
C ASP A 114 -9.13 -2.53 19.15
N MET A 115 -8.95 -3.84 19.13
CA MET A 115 -8.34 -4.56 18.02
C MET A 115 -9.18 -5.77 17.63
N SER A 116 -9.31 -5.98 16.32
CA SER A 116 -9.98 -7.16 15.77
C SER A 116 -8.96 -8.18 15.26
N TRP A 117 -9.20 -9.45 15.57
CA TRP A 117 -8.44 -10.58 15.02
C TRP A 117 -8.83 -10.83 13.56
N GLN A 118 -7.85 -10.87 12.66
CA GLN A 118 -8.05 -11.11 11.23
C GLN A 118 -9.30 -10.39 10.68
N PRO A 119 -9.36 -9.03 10.76
CA PRO A 119 -10.59 -8.32 10.45
C PRO A 119 -11.05 -8.63 9.02
N GLN A 120 -12.37 -8.80 8.88
CA GLN A 120 -12.96 -9.12 7.60
C GLN A 120 -12.66 -8.06 6.55
N ASN A 121 -12.37 -8.47 5.32
CA ASN A 121 -11.99 -7.60 4.21
C ASN A 121 -10.67 -6.82 4.40
N LYS A 122 -9.81 -7.23 5.34
CA LYS A 122 -8.45 -6.73 5.50
C LYS A 122 -7.42 -7.80 5.11
N THR A 123 -6.21 -7.34 4.82
CA THR A 123 -5.11 -8.20 4.36
C THR A 123 -4.36 -8.88 5.50
N THR A 124 -4.57 -8.43 6.73
CA THR A 124 -3.95 -8.99 7.94
C THR A 124 -4.46 -10.40 8.21
N LYS A 125 -3.53 -11.36 8.27
CA LYS A 125 -3.74 -12.77 8.57
C LYS A 125 -2.92 -13.17 9.79
N VAL A 126 -3.50 -13.97 10.67
CA VAL A 126 -2.91 -14.42 11.93
C VAL A 126 -2.36 -13.21 12.74
N GLY A 127 -3.21 -12.21 12.92
CA GLY A 127 -2.83 -10.97 13.59
C GLY A 127 -4.03 -10.11 13.97
N PHE A 128 -3.76 -9.11 14.79
CA PHE A 128 -4.73 -8.10 15.22
C PHE A 128 -4.52 -6.79 14.46
N GLN A 129 -5.60 -6.06 14.26
CA GLN A 129 -5.57 -4.71 13.70
C GLN A 129 -6.56 -3.83 14.46
N THR A 130 -6.16 -2.56 14.75
CA THR A 130 -7.08 -1.57 15.33
C THR A 130 -8.21 -1.24 14.38
N THR A 131 -9.35 -0.87 14.95
CA THR A 131 -10.50 -0.31 14.22
C THR A 131 -10.43 1.21 14.21
N GLY A 132 -10.87 1.82 13.12
CA GLY A 132 -10.85 3.28 12.96
C GLY A 132 -9.45 3.86 12.71
N ASN A 133 -9.39 5.18 12.64
CA ASN A 133 -8.16 5.93 12.44
C ASN A 133 -7.50 6.24 13.80
N ILE A 134 -6.25 5.81 13.98
CA ILE A 134 -5.54 6.03 15.26
C ILE A 134 -5.20 7.49 15.52
N PHE A 135 -5.19 8.33 14.49
CA PHE A 135 -4.93 9.77 14.61
C PHE A 135 -6.16 10.56 15.05
N ASP A 136 -7.37 9.99 14.92
CA ASP A 136 -8.58 10.62 15.44
C ASP A 136 -8.57 10.61 16.97
N ARG A 137 -8.83 11.76 17.58
CA ARG A 137 -8.82 11.95 19.05
C ARG A 137 -7.54 11.39 19.70
N SER A 138 -6.39 11.70 19.09
CA SER A 138 -5.09 11.23 19.52
C SER A 138 -4.65 11.92 20.83
N ASN A 139 -3.91 11.17 21.67
CA ASN A 139 -3.19 11.76 22.80
C ASN A 139 -1.87 12.39 22.35
N ASN A 140 -1.14 12.99 23.30
CA ASN A 140 0.12 13.70 23.01
C ASN A 140 1.16 12.82 22.27
N THR A 141 1.24 11.53 22.59
CA THR A 141 2.20 10.59 21.94
C THR A 141 1.83 10.37 20.48
N ILE A 142 0.57 10.11 20.19
CA ILE A 142 0.08 9.85 18.83
C ILE A 142 0.03 11.15 18.02
N ALA A 143 -0.35 12.28 18.61
CA ALA A 143 -0.27 13.59 17.97
C ALA A 143 1.16 14.00 17.62
N SER A 144 2.14 13.62 18.46
CA SER A 144 3.57 13.80 18.16
C SER A 144 4.02 12.90 16.99
N LEU A 145 3.54 11.65 16.94
CA LEU A 145 3.83 10.73 15.84
C LEU A 145 3.25 11.26 14.53
N GLU A 146 2.03 11.76 14.55
CA GLU A 146 1.40 12.37 13.37
C GLU A 146 2.27 13.48 12.78
N LYS A 147 2.79 14.40 13.63
CA LYS A 147 3.70 15.47 13.21
C LYS A 147 5.00 14.93 12.59
N ILE A 148 5.55 13.83 13.13
CA ILE A 148 6.73 13.19 12.57
C ILE A 148 6.42 12.61 11.17
N ILE A 149 5.30 11.92 11.02
CA ILE A 149 4.87 11.36 9.73
C ILE A 149 4.64 12.47 8.70
N LEU A 150 3.97 13.55 9.07
CA LEU A 150 3.76 14.71 8.19
C LEU A 150 5.09 15.32 7.72
N LYS A 151 6.07 15.42 8.61
CA LYS A 151 7.42 15.87 8.26
C LYS A 151 8.13 14.91 7.29
N GLU A 152 7.99 13.60 7.49
CA GLU A 152 8.53 12.60 6.56
C GLU A 152 7.87 12.68 5.17
N LEU A 153 6.56 12.95 5.11
CA LEU A 153 5.85 13.19 3.86
C LEU A 153 6.36 14.45 3.14
N ASP A 154 6.68 15.52 3.88
CA ASP A 154 7.29 16.72 3.30
C ASP A 154 8.70 16.44 2.73
N LEU A 155 9.49 15.62 3.42
CA LEU A 155 10.79 15.19 2.94
C LEU A 155 10.67 14.29 1.71
N TYR A 156 9.69 13.40 1.68
CA TYR A 156 9.36 12.56 0.55
C TYR A 156 8.98 13.40 -0.68
N PHE A 157 8.08 14.35 -0.51
CA PHE A 157 7.70 15.28 -1.57
C PHE A 157 8.92 16.02 -2.12
N LYS A 158 9.71 16.67 -1.25
CA LYS A 158 10.91 17.41 -1.65
C LYS A 158 11.91 16.54 -2.46
N LYS A 159 12.06 15.28 -2.07
CA LYS A 159 13.00 14.37 -2.72
C LYS A 159 12.57 13.98 -4.13
N PHE A 160 11.26 13.79 -4.35
CA PHE A 160 10.75 13.17 -5.58
C PHE A 160 9.91 14.11 -6.47
N GLN A 161 9.64 15.35 -6.07
CA GLN A 161 8.80 16.30 -6.81
C GLN A 161 9.25 16.56 -8.25
N SER A 162 10.54 16.37 -8.54
CA SER A 162 11.09 16.52 -9.90
C SER A 162 10.74 15.35 -10.84
N SER A 163 10.08 14.30 -10.37
CA SER A 163 9.71 13.14 -11.19
C SER A 163 8.62 13.43 -12.24
N ASN A 164 8.01 14.62 -12.20
CA ASN A 164 6.97 15.09 -13.12
C ASN A 164 5.82 14.09 -13.31
N SER A 165 5.38 13.48 -12.22
CA SER A 165 4.26 12.54 -12.19
C SER A 165 3.02 13.16 -11.54
N VAL A 166 1.85 12.61 -11.81
CA VAL A 166 0.58 13.05 -11.20
C VAL A 166 0.64 12.96 -9.66
N LEU A 167 1.34 11.97 -9.13
CA LEU A 167 1.58 11.79 -7.69
C LEU A 167 2.13 13.07 -7.04
N PHE A 168 3.06 13.78 -7.69
CA PHE A 168 3.67 15.00 -7.16
C PHE A 168 3.03 16.27 -7.70
N ASN A 169 2.57 16.29 -8.96
CA ASN A 169 1.92 17.46 -9.55
C ASN A 169 0.55 17.75 -8.94
N LYS A 170 -0.12 16.70 -8.43
CA LYS A 170 -1.40 16.79 -7.69
C LYS A 170 -1.24 16.42 -6.22
N TRP A 171 -0.12 16.77 -5.60
CA TRP A 171 0.11 16.50 -4.19
C TRP A 171 -0.99 17.11 -3.32
N PRO A 172 -1.58 16.35 -2.35
CA PRO A 172 -2.63 16.85 -1.48
C PRO A 172 -2.22 18.12 -0.73
N GLN A 173 -2.99 19.18 -0.89
CA GLN A 173 -2.74 20.45 -0.18
C GLN A 173 -3.08 20.31 1.29
N GLU A 174 -4.20 19.68 1.61
CA GLU A 174 -4.55 19.25 2.95
C GLU A 174 -4.04 17.82 3.17
N LYS A 175 -3.25 17.63 4.22
CA LYS A 175 -2.63 16.35 4.54
C LYS A 175 -3.45 15.62 5.59
N ILE A 176 -4.39 14.81 5.14
CA ILE A 176 -5.20 13.97 6.01
C ILE A 176 -4.51 12.60 6.13
N LEU A 177 -4.18 12.20 7.37
CA LEU A 177 -3.63 10.88 7.65
C LEU A 177 -4.73 9.93 8.11
N ASN A 178 -4.72 8.73 7.54
CA ASN A 178 -5.48 7.60 8.05
C ASN A 178 -4.50 6.51 8.48
N GLY A 179 -4.50 6.12 9.76
CA GLY A 179 -3.54 5.18 10.30
C GLY A 179 -4.18 4.09 11.15
N TRP A 180 -3.52 2.94 11.18
CA TRP A 180 -3.94 1.80 11.99
C TRP A 180 -2.72 1.03 12.51
N PHE A 181 -2.88 0.43 13.67
CA PHE A 181 -1.88 -0.45 14.27
C PHE A 181 -2.14 -1.89 13.88
N VAL A 182 -1.07 -2.62 13.57
CA VAL A 182 -1.12 -4.05 13.23
C VAL A 182 -0.14 -4.80 14.12
N ARG A 183 -0.61 -5.89 14.74
CA ARG A 183 0.18 -6.80 15.56
C ARG A 183 0.05 -8.21 15.00
N MET A 184 1.17 -8.83 14.71
CA MET A 184 1.26 -10.18 14.14
C MET A 184 2.09 -11.08 15.02
N PHE A 185 1.81 -12.37 14.96
CA PHE A 185 2.53 -13.43 15.65
C PHE A 185 3.02 -14.49 14.65
N LYS A 186 3.45 -15.64 15.12
CA LYS A 186 3.85 -16.76 14.28
C LYS A 186 2.81 -17.04 13.19
N ASN A 187 3.25 -17.19 11.95
CA ASN A 187 2.47 -17.29 10.71
C ASN A 187 1.73 -15.99 10.30
N GLY A 188 1.83 -14.92 11.09
CA GLY A 188 1.22 -13.62 10.77
C GLY A 188 1.85 -13.01 9.53
N HIS A 189 0.99 -12.48 8.65
CA HIS A 189 1.40 -11.80 7.41
C HIS A 189 0.30 -10.87 6.90
N GLN A 190 0.64 -10.06 5.91
CA GLN A 190 -0.32 -9.38 5.05
C GLN A 190 -0.12 -9.86 3.61
N SER A 191 -1.21 -10.27 2.97
CA SER A 191 -1.19 -10.66 1.54
C SER A 191 -0.91 -9.46 0.65
N SER A 192 -0.42 -9.70 -0.57
CA SER A 192 -0.08 -8.65 -1.53
C SER A 192 -1.31 -7.76 -1.83
N HIS A 193 -1.16 -6.45 -1.64
CA HIS A 193 -2.22 -5.47 -1.80
C HIS A 193 -1.69 -4.07 -2.09
N ILE A 194 -2.59 -3.19 -2.47
CA ILE A 194 -2.41 -1.75 -2.60
C ILE A 194 -3.40 -1.02 -1.68
N HIS A 195 -3.17 0.27 -1.46
CA HIS A 195 -4.13 1.12 -0.73
C HIS A 195 -4.87 2.04 -1.71
N ALA A 196 -5.96 1.55 -2.29
CA ALA A 196 -6.68 2.23 -3.36
C ALA A 196 -7.27 3.61 -2.97
N SER A 197 -7.44 3.88 -1.67
CA SER A 197 -7.88 5.17 -1.13
C SER A 197 -6.74 6.05 -0.63
N GLY A 198 -5.50 5.58 -0.66
CA GLY A 198 -4.32 6.32 -0.25
C GLY A 198 -3.65 7.03 -1.42
N TRP A 199 -2.86 8.05 -1.14
CA TRP A 199 -1.97 8.73 -2.09
C TRP A 199 -0.53 8.25 -1.96
N VAL A 200 -0.01 8.34 -0.75
CA VAL A 200 1.24 7.75 -0.30
C VAL A 200 0.96 6.91 0.92
N SER A 201 1.45 5.69 0.92
CA SER A 201 1.37 4.76 2.05
C SER A 201 2.68 4.72 2.81
N GLY A 202 2.59 4.44 4.10
CA GLY A 202 3.76 4.29 4.93
C GLY A 202 3.60 3.27 6.05
N VAL A 203 4.72 2.81 6.56
CA VAL A 203 4.79 1.89 7.70
C VAL A 203 5.88 2.35 8.66
N LEU A 204 5.52 2.54 9.94
CA LEU A 204 6.46 2.67 11.03
C LEU A 204 6.60 1.31 11.73
N TYR A 205 7.81 0.80 11.84
CA TYR A 205 8.11 -0.46 12.48
C TYR A 205 8.39 -0.26 13.97
N LEU A 206 7.54 -0.84 14.84
CA LEU A 206 7.66 -0.72 16.29
C LEU A 206 8.38 -1.91 16.93
N LYS A 207 8.02 -3.12 16.45
CA LYS A 207 8.71 -4.38 16.78
C LYS A 207 8.92 -5.16 15.51
N THR A 208 10.15 -5.54 15.24
CA THR A 208 10.53 -6.36 14.09
C THR A 208 11.03 -7.72 14.54
N VAL A 209 11.11 -8.67 13.61
CA VAL A 209 11.71 -9.98 13.91
C VAL A 209 13.22 -9.81 14.02
N GLN A 210 13.75 -10.04 15.21
CA GLN A 210 15.19 -9.98 15.46
C GLN A 210 15.87 -11.23 14.91
N SER A 211 17.00 -11.03 14.20
CA SER A 211 17.75 -12.13 13.54
C SER A 211 16.83 -13.02 12.69
N PRO A 212 16.17 -12.46 11.68
CA PRO A 212 15.19 -13.19 10.88
C PRO A 212 15.83 -14.31 10.09
N SER A 213 15.12 -15.44 9.97
CA SER A 213 15.46 -16.51 9.05
C SER A 213 14.55 -16.40 7.80
N LYS A 214 15.09 -16.72 6.60
CA LYS A 214 14.30 -16.73 5.36
C LYS A 214 13.47 -15.46 5.13
N ASN A 215 13.99 -14.30 5.51
CA ASN A 215 13.34 -12.99 5.38
C ASN A 215 11.98 -12.85 6.11
N GLU A 216 11.74 -13.62 7.14
CA GLU A 216 10.51 -13.53 7.92
C GLU A 216 10.26 -12.12 8.48
N GLY A 217 9.02 -11.65 8.41
CA GLY A 217 8.64 -10.31 8.81
C GLY A 217 9.12 -9.17 7.89
N ALA A 218 9.85 -9.48 6.82
CA ALA A 218 10.25 -8.52 5.80
C ALA A 218 9.04 -7.93 5.06
N ILE A 219 9.22 -6.75 4.45
CA ILE A 219 8.30 -6.20 3.46
C ILE A 219 8.82 -6.50 2.06
N GLU A 220 7.97 -7.02 1.20
CA GLU A 220 8.24 -7.19 -0.23
C GLU A 220 7.36 -6.22 -1.01
N PHE A 221 7.99 -5.42 -1.85
CA PHE A 221 7.35 -4.57 -2.85
C PHE A 221 7.42 -5.23 -4.21
N SER A 222 6.36 -5.14 -5.01
CA SER A 222 6.27 -5.79 -6.31
C SER A 222 5.30 -5.03 -7.22
N LEU A 223 5.39 -5.26 -8.53
CA LEU A 223 4.34 -4.83 -9.46
C LEU A 223 3.17 -5.83 -9.52
N GLN A 224 3.33 -7.05 -9.01
CA GLN A 224 2.33 -8.11 -9.07
C GLN A 224 1.49 -8.18 -7.79
N GLY A 225 0.17 -8.24 -7.96
CA GLY A 225 -0.78 -8.50 -6.89
C GLY A 225 -2.14 -8.93 -7.44
N TYR A 226 -3.14 -9.05 -6.58
CA TYR A 226 -4.53 -9.42 -6.93
C TYR A 226 -4.67 -10.62 -7.86
N ASN A 227 -3.67 -11.55 -7.86
CA ASN A 227 -3.61 -12.71 -8.76
C ASN A 227 -3.60 -12.33 -10.25
N TYR A 228 -3.05 -11.18 -10.62
CA TYR A 228 -2.88 -10.84 -12.01
C TYR A 228 -2.10 -11.93 -12.75
N PRO A 229 -2.57 -12.37 -13.93
CA PRO A 229 -1.93 -13.45 -14.66
C PRO A 229 -0.52 -13.06 -15.08
N ILE A 230 0.44 -13.93 -14.74
CA ILE A 230 1.85 -13.77 -15.01
C ILE A 230 2.15 -14.45 -16.34
N THR A 231 2.70 -13.71 -17.29
CA THR A 231 3.26 -14.22 -18.56
C THR A 231 4.78 -14.17 -18.54
N ARG A 232 5.33 -13.25 -17.73
CA ARG A 232 6.76 -13.10 -17.47
C ARG A 232 6.95 -13.06 -15.95
N ASP A 233 7.73 -13.96 -15.40
CA ASP A 233 8.01 -14.10 -13.96
C ASP A 233 9.15 -13.22 -13.47
N ASP A 234 9.84 -12.53 -14.38
CA ASP A 234 10.93 -11.56 -14.12
C ASP A 234 10.45 -10.17 -13.65
N TYR A 235 9.18 -10.03 -13.25
CA TYR A 235 8.67 -8.73 -12.80
C TYR A 235 9.44 -8.20 -11.57
N PRO A 236 9.68 -6.86 -11.52
CA PRO A 236 10.52 -6.27 -10.48
C PRO A 236 9.96 -6.47 -9.09
N LYS A 237 10.84 -6.83 -8.16
CA LYS A 237 10.56 -6.99 -6.73
C LYS A 237 11.67 -6.33 -5.92
N LYS A 238 11.30 -5.77 -4.77
CA LYS A 238 12.25 -5.32 -3.75
C LYS A 238 11.86 -5.93 -2.42
N LEU A 239 12.76 -6.71 -1.83
CA LEU A 239 12.61 -7.24 -0.48
C LEU A 239 13.45 -6.40 0.47
N TYR A 240 12.86 -6.01 1.60
CA TYR A 240 13.53 -5.23 2.61
C TYR A 240 13.25 -5.77 4.00
N GLN A 241 14.32 -5.98 4.78
CA GLN A 241 14.24 -6.41 6.18
C GLN A 241 14.29 -5.19 7.10
N PRO A 242 13.16 -4.78 7.71
CA PRO A 242 13.12 -3.58 8.55
C PRO A 242 13.74 -3.82 9.91
N ILE A 243 14.14 -2.72 10.55
CA ILE A 243 14.52 -2.66 11.96
C ILE A 243 13.57 -1.75 12.74
N ASP A 244 13.58 -1.88 14.08
CA ASP A 244 12.75 -1.07 14.97
C ASP A 244 13.03 0.44 14.79
N GLY A 245 11.96 1.21 14.68
CA GLY A 245 12.01 2.65 14.49
C GLY A 245 12.14 3.11 13.03
N GLU A 246 12.26 2.21 12.07
CA GLU A 246 12.25 2.60 10.65
C GLU A 246 10.86 3.01 10.18
N ILE A 247 10.86 3.98 9.26
CA ILE A 247 9.68 4.45 8.54
C ILE A 247 9.95 4.21 7.06
N VAL A 248 9.02 3.57 6.36
CA VAL A 248 9.05 3.45 4.91
C VAL A 248 7.87 4.21 4.30
N LEU A 249 8.10 4.95 3.23
CA LEU A 249 7.09 5.63 2.41
C LEU A 249 7.17 5.14 0.97
N PHE A 250 6.02 4.96 0.33
CA PHE A 250 5.91 4.49 -1.06
C PHE A 250 4.56 4.89 -1.68
N PRO A 251 4.45 4.94 -3.03
CA PRO A 251 3.17 5.21 -3.68
C PRO A 251 2.12 4.18 -3.30
N SER A 252 0.91 4.61 -2.99
CA SER A 252 -0.18 3.70 -2.58
C SER A 252 -0.59 2.70 -3.65
N SER A 253 -0.21 2.95 -4.92
CA SER A 253 -0.39 2.02 -6.05
C SER A 253 0.60 0.86 -6.09
N LEU A 254 1.68 0.90 -5.28
CA LEU A 254 2.70 -0.15 -5.26
C LEU A 254 2.23 -1.33 -4.42
N PHE A 255 2.14 -2.52 -5.05
CA PHE A 255 1.85 -3.73 -4.31
C PHE A 255 2.93 -4.03 -3.28
N HIS A 256 2.47 -4.40 -2.10
CA HIS A 256 3.35 -4.81 -1.00
C HIS A 256 2.71 -5.89 -0.16
N ARG A 257 3.57 -6.69 0.49
CA ARG A 257 3.15 -7.76 1.42
C ARG A 257 4.13 -7.90 2.57
N THR A 258 3.69 -8.50 3.65
CA THR A 258 4.60 -8.96 4.73
C THR A 258 4.92 -10.44 4.53
N ILE A 259 6.21 -10.79 4.52
CA ILE A 259 6.65 -12.19 4.53
C ILE A 259 6.25 -12.81 5.88
N PRO A 260 5.62 -14.00 5.92
CA PRO A 260 5.14 -14.61 7.14
C PRO A 260 6.21 -14.70 8.23
N VAL A 261 5.83 -14.39 9.46
CA VAL A 261 6.67 -14.56 10.65
C VAL A 261 6.76 -16.05 10.97
N ILE A 262 7.95 -16.62 11.05
CA ILE A 262 8.16 -18.05 11.31
C ILE A 262 8.36 -18.29 12.81
N LYS A 263 9.13 -17.41 13.45
CA LYS A 263 9.41 -17.48 14.89
C LYS A 263 8.18 -17.15 15.72
N ASP A 264 8.14 -17.65 16.93
CA ASP A 264 7.11 -17.30 17.91
C ASP A 264 7.48 -15.97 18.60
N VAL A 265 7.35 -14.89 17.84
CA VAL A 265 7.64 -13.52 18.26
C VAL A 265 6.55 -12.57 17.77
N GLU A 266 6.40 -11.45 18.46
CA GLU A 266 5.53 -10.37 18.04
C GLU A 266 6.22 -9.49 17.00
N ARG A 267 5.50 -9.17 15.92
CA ARG A 267 5.82 -8.11 14.98
C ARG A 267 4.73 -7.06 15.01
N SER A 268 5.08 -5.80 15.25
CA SER A 268 4.10 -4.71 15.40
C SER A 268 4.50 -3.49 14.59
N VAL A 269 3.52 -2.91 13.91
CA VAL A 269 3.70 -1.73 13.07
C VAL A 269 2.53 -0.76 13.21
N ILE A 270 2.78 0.52 12.90
CA ILE A 270 1.73 1.46 12.49
C ILE A 270 1.82 1.59 10.99
N ALA A 271 0.76 1.23 10.30
CA ALA A 271 0.57 1.52 8.88
C ALA A 271 -0.30 2.77 8.74
N PHE A 272 -0.05 3.56 7.70
CA PHE A 272 -0.78 4.80 7.47
C PHE A 272 -0.80 5.18 6.00
N ASP A 273 -1.80 5.97 5.62
CA ASP A 273 -1.94 6.58 4.31
C ASP A 273 -2.08 8.09 4.43
N LEU A 274 -1.37 8.83 3.57
CA LEU A 274 -1.77 10.16 3.17
C LEU A 274 -2.95 10.00 2.22
N GLN A 275 -4.08 10.61 2.56
CA GLN A 275 -5.26 10.57 1.69
C GLN A 275 -5.23 11.73 0.68
N PRO A 276 -5.77 11.55 -0.53
CA PRO A 276 -6.06 12.68 -1.40
C PRO A 276 -7.11 13.57 -0.75
N GLY A 277 -6.92 14.88 -0.77
CA GLY A 277 -7.88 15.87 -0.31
C GLY A 277 -9.09 16.01 -1.25
#